data_8cd5d29b8eadb87d9e5a753b22fcedfc
#
_entry.id   8cd5d29b8eadb87d9e5a753b22fcedfc
#
_cell.length_a   1.000
_cell.length_b   1.000
_cell.length_c   1.000
_cell.angle_alpha   90.00
_cell.angle_beta   90.00
_cell.angle_gamma   90.00
#
_symmetry.space_group_name_H-M   'P 1'
#
loop_
_entity.id
_entity.type
_entity.pdbx_description
1 polymer ?
#
loop_
_entity_poly.entity_id
_entity_poly.type
_entity_poly.pdbx_seq_one_letter_code
_entity_poly.pdbx_strand_id
1 'polypeptide(L)'
;LIAEHGADIWWEKDEADLLPPAYATQAEQWRKGTDTMDVWFDSGSSWAAVASQRENLSYPADLYLEGSDQHRGWFQSSLLTSVAVNGHAPYKRVLTHGFALDEKGRKMSKSLGNVVDPMVIIEGGKNQKQDPPYGADVLRLWVSSVDYSADVPIGSGILRQLADVYRKVRNTSRYLLGNLHDFNPSADSIPVAELPLLDRWMLQRTAEVMDEIT
;
A
#
# COMPACT_ATOMS: atom_id res chain seq x y z
N LEU A 1 3.09 -14.98 33.51
CA LEU A 1 1.63 -14.97 33.44
C LEU A 1 1.15 -14.44 32.10
N ILE A 2 1.41 -13.18 31.74
CA ILE A 2 0.93 -12.59 30.47
C ILE A 2 1.46 -13.35 29.25
N ALA A 3 2.70 -13.81 29.24
CA ALA A 3 3.28 -14.60 28.16
C ALA A 3 2.62 -15.99 28.00
N GLU A 4 2.05 -16.53 29.06
CA GLU A 4 1.43 -17.87 29.08
C GLU A 4 -0.09 -17.82 28.85
N HIS A 5 -0.75 -16.79 29.37
CA HIS A 5 -2.21 -16.69 29.43
C HIS A 5 -2.80 -15.54 28.59
N GLY A 6 -1.94 -14.69 28.00
CA GLY A 6 -2.38 -13.50 27.29
C GLY A 6 -2.66 -12.31 28.21
N ALA A 7 -2.97 -11.15 27.59
CA ALA A 7 -3.17 -9.90 28.32
C ALA A 7 -4.47 -9.85 29.13
N ASP A 8 -5.46 -10.66 28.77
CA ASP A 8 -6.78 -10.67 29.40
C ASP A 8 -6.70 -11.11 30.88
N ILE A 9 -5.67 -11.87 31.23
CA ILE A 9 -5.40 -12.28 32.63
C ILE A 9 -5.32 -11.08 33.58
N TRP A 10 -4.92 -9.89 33.08
CA TRP A 10 -4.90 -8.66 33.88
C TRP A 10 -6.29 -8.30 34.42
N TRP A 11 -7.34 -8.60 33.66
CA TRP A 11 -8.73 -8.32 34.02
C TRP A 11 -9.41 -9.44 34.79
N GLU A 12 -8.96 -10.67 34.57
CA GLU A 12 -9.54 -11.88 35.16
C GLU A 12 -9.05 -12.18 36.58
N LYS A 13 -7.83 -11.79 36.93
CA LYS A 13 -7.20 -12.11 38.20
C LYS A 13 -7.22 -10.94 39.17
N ASP A 14 -7.24 -11.25 40.47
CA ASP A 14 -7.11 -10.25 41.53
C ASP A 14 -5.66 -9.77 41.67
N GLU A 15 -5.46 -8.65 42.37
CA GLU A 15 -4.12 -8.05 42.59
C GLU A 15 -3.15 -9.06 43.22
N ALA A 16 -3.62 -9.81 44.21
CA ALA A 16 -2.78 -10.78 44.91
C ALA A 16 -2.21 -11.87 43.97
N ASP A 17 -2.96 -12.29 42.98
CA ASP A 17 -2.57 -13.31 42.00
C ASP A 17 -1.62 -12.78 40.92
N LEU A 18 -1.64 -11.48 40.68
CA LEU A 18 -0.81 -10.80 39.66
C LEU A 18 0.53 -10.32 40.21
N LEU A 19 0.65 -10.13 41.52
CA LEU A 19 1.87 -9.63 42.12
C LEU A 19 2.99 -10.69 42.07
N PRO A 20 4.24 -10.27 41.82
CA PRO A 20 5.40 -11.14 42.02
C PRO A 20 5.48 -11.65 43.46
N PRO A 21 6.03 -12.85 43.70
CA PRO A 21 6.11 -13.44 45.06
C PRO A 21 6.70 -12.51 46.09
N ALA A 22 7.65 -11.65 45.73
CA ALA A 22 8.29 -10.69 46.65
C ALA A 22 7.31 -9.63 47.22
N TYR A 23 6.16 -9.43 46.58
CA TYR A 23 5.15 -8.44 46.98
C TYR A 23 3.83 -9.06 47.41
N ALA A 24 3.70 -10.38 47.36
CA ALA A 24 2.45 -11.09 47.65
C ALA A 24 1.86 -10.77 49.04
N THR A 25 2.72 -10.54 50.05
CA THR A 25 2.29 -10.17 51.41
C THR A 25 1.81 -8.72 51.55
N GLN A 26 1.94 -7.94 50.51
CA GLN A 26 1.60 -6.51 50.47
C GLN A 26 0.42 -6.24 49.50
N ALA A 27 -0.34 -7.27 49.11
CA ALA A 27 -1.40 -7.16 48.08
C ALA A 27 -2.40 -6.04 48.39
N GLU A 28 -2.76 -5.82 49.64
CA GLU A 28 -3.69 -4.76 50.05
C GLU A 28 -3.18 -3.34 49.81
N GLN A 29 -1.85 -3.18 49.60
CA GLN A 29 -1.23 -1.88 49.30
C GLN A 29 -1.20 -1.56 47.81
N TRP A 30 -1.58 -2.52 46.96
CA TRP A 30 -1.52 -2.40 45.52
C TRP A 30 -2.92 -2.43 44.92
N ARG A 31 -3.09 -1.71 43.83
CA ARG A 31 -4.34 -1.71 43.06
C ARG A 31 -4.01 -1.78 41.57
N LYS A 32 -4.76 -2.58 40.81
CA LYS A 32 -4.64 -2.62 39.37
C LYS A 32 -4.98 -1.26 38.75
N GLY A 33 -4.13 -0.80 37.84
CA GLY A 33 -4.48 0.31 36.95
C GLY A 33 -5.55 -0.17 35.95
N THR A 34 -6.51 0.70 35.69
CA THR A 34 -7.58 0.44 34.70
C THR A 34 -7.39 1.21 33.40
N ASP A 35 -6.39 2.08 33.37
CA ASP A 35 -6.07 2.83 32.18
C ASP A 35 -5.43 1.92 31.12
N THR A 36 -5.83 2.09 29.89
CA THR A 36 -5.21 1.43 28.74
C THR A 36 -4.25 2.40 28.05
N MET A 37 -3.16 1.87 27.52
CA MET A 37 -2.23 2.68 26.74
C MET A 37 -2.91 3.16 25.45
N ASP A 38 -2.62 4.41 25.07
CA ASP A 38 -3.09 4.95 23.80
C ASP A 38 -2.46 4.15 22.67
N VAL A 39 -3.31 3.68 21.74
CA VAL A 39 -2.90 2.88 20.56
C VAL A 39 -1.88 3.61 19.68
N TRP A 40 -1.85 4.94 19.69
CA TRP A 40 -0.82 5.71 18.99
C TRP A 40 0.56 5.57 19.61
N PHE A 41 0.65 5.24 20.90
CA PHE A 41 1.92 4.91 21.52
C PHE A 41 2.45 3.55 21.03
N ASP A 42 1.58 2.56 20.91
CA ASP A 42 1.94 1.23 20.39
C ASP A 42 2.45 1.34 18.94
N SER A 43 1.69 1.99 18.07
CA SER A 43 2.11 2.22 16.68
C SER A 43 3.33 3.14 16.58
N GLY A 44 3.40 4.17 17.44
CA GLY A 44 4.52 5.10 17.50
C GLY A 44 5.83 4.45 17.96
N SER A 45 5.76 3.33 18.69
CA SER A 45 6.94 2.57 19.15
C SER A 45 7.39 1.48 18.16
N SER A 46 6.76 1.34 17.01
CA SER A 46 7.08 0.32 16.00
C SER A 46 8.53 0.38 15.49
N TRP A 47 9.17 1.56 15.52
CA TRP A 47 10.59 1.72 15.22
C TRP A 47 11.47 0.92 16.18
N ALA A 48 11.12 0.87 17.48
CA ALA A 48 11.84 0.13 18.50
C ALA A 48 11.49 -1.36 18.50
N ALA A 49 10.19 -1.69 18.38
CA ALA A 49 9.69 -3.05 18.46
C ALA A 49 9.95 -3.87 17.19
N VAL A 50 10.07 -3.22 16.03
CA VAL A 50 10.15 -3.89 14.73
C VAL A 50 11.39 -3.46 13.94
N ALA A 51 11.50 -2.17 13.57
CA ALA A 51 12.53 -1.72 12.65
C ALA A 51 13.96 -1.91 13.20
N SER A 52 14.19 -1.64 14.49
CA SER A 52 15.50 -1.81 15.12
C SER A 52 15.82 -3.25 15.53
N GLN A 53 14.83 -4.16 15.51
CA GLN A 53 15.01 -5.54 16.00
C GLN A 53 15.21 -6.55 14.86
N ARG A 54 14.79 -6.22 13.64
CA ARG A 54 14.85 -7.16 12.52
C ARG A 54 16.05 -6.88 11.64
N GLU A 55 16.88 -7.89 11.38
CA GLU A 55 18.10 -7.79 10.56
C GLU A 55 17.84 -7.36 9.11
N ASN A 56 16.66 -7.66 8.58
CA ASN A 56 16.26 -7.29 7.21
C ASN A 56 15.62 -5.89 7.10
N LEU A 57 15.60 -5.12 8.19
CA LEU A 57 15.07 -3.75 8.20
C LEU A 57 16.16 -2.77 8.60
N SER A 58 15.97 -1.51 8.23
CA SER A 58 16.87 -0.42 8.61
C SER A 58 16.24 0.46 9.70
N TYR A 59 17.08 0.92 10.62
CA TYR A 59 16.73 1.96 11.56
C TYR A 59 17.85 3.05 11.58
N PRO A 60 17.50 4.33 11.37
CA PRO A 60 16.20 4.87 10.97
C PRO A 60 15.70 4.34 9.63
N ALA A 61 14.37 4.20 9.46
CA ALA A 61 13.75 3.78 8.21
C ALA A 61 14.09 4.75 7.07
N ASP A 62 14.25 4.25 5.85
CA ASP A 62 14.57 5.10 4.70
C ASP A 62 13.41 6.03 4.33
N LEU A 63 12.17 5.54 4.46
CA LEU A 63 10.96 6.27 4.11
C LEU A 63 9.80 5.90 5.01
N TYR A 64 9.09 6.91 5.53
CA TYR A 64 7.74 6.80 6.06
C TYR A 64 6.76 7.34 5.02
N LEU A 65 5.76 6.52 4.66
CA LEU A 65 4.83 6.81 3.57
C LEU A 65 3.39 6.55 4.04
N GLU A 66 2.62 7.63 4.19
CA GLU A 66 1.22 7.58 4.61
C GLU A 66 0.47 8.84 4.16
N GLY A 67 -0.84 8.90 4.47
CA GLY A 67 -1.67 10.07 4.24
C GLY A 67 -1.37 11.24 5.18
N SER A 68 -1.90 12.41 4.84
CA SER A 68 -1.69 13.66 5.60
C SER A 68 -2.27 13.63 7.01
N ASP A 69 -3.23 12.77 7.30
CA ASP A 69 -3.79 12.56 8.65
C ASP A 69 -2.74 12.04 9.64
N GLN A 70 -1.70 11.36 9.16
CA GLN A 70 -0.64 10.80 10.00
C GLN A 70 0.32 11.87 10.56
N HIS A 71 0.25 13.11 10.12
CA HIS A 71 0.94 14.23 10.78
C HIS A 71 0.44 14.47 12.22
N ARG A 72 -0.78 14.06 12.54
CA ARG A 72 -1.34 14.02 13.90
C ARG A 72 -1.63 12.60 14.38
N GLY A 73 -0.90 11.63 13.90
CA GLY A 73 -1.03 10.23 14.22
C GLY A 73 0.34 9.57 14.30
N TRP A 74 0.56 8.57 13.47
CA TRP A 74 1.77 7.74 13.50
C TRP A 74 3.07 8.52 13.26
N PHE A 75 3.10 9.49 12.34
CA PHE A 75 4.30 10.31 12.13
C PHE A 75 4.69 11.07 13.40
N GLN A 76 3.72 11.68 14.08
CA GLN A 76 3.94 12.45 15.29
C GLN A 76 4.36 11.55 16.45
N SER A 77 3.64 10.47 16.72
CA SER A 77 3.92 9.59 17.86
C SER A 77 5.27 8.88 17.70
N SER A 78 5.62 8.40 16.50
CA SER A 78 6.93 7.80 16.26
C SER A 78 8.06 8.82 16.34
N LEU A 79 7.87 10.03 15.86
CA LEU A 79 8.87 11.09 15.99
C LEU A 79 9.16 11.41 17.47
N LEU A 80 8.10 11.66 18.25
CA LEU A 80 8.23 12.04 19.65
C LEU A 80 8.89 10.94 20.49
N THR A 81 8.48 9.68 20.34
CA THR A 81 9.04 8.55 21.07
C THR A 81 10.49 8.30 20.70
N SER A 82 10.83 8.35 19.40
CA SER A 82 12.21 8.15 18.96
C SER A 82 13.15 9.28 19.38
N VAL A 83 12.71 10.54 19.25
CA VAL A 83 13.52 11.68 19.67
C VAL A 83 13.74 11.67 21.20
N ALA A 84 12.73 11.32 21.98
CA ALA A 84 12.84 11.23 23.42
C ALA A 84 13.86 10.18 23.88
N VAL A 85 13.95 9.06 23.17
CA VAL A 85 14.84 7.92 23.54
C VAL A 85 16.21 8.03 22.88
N ASN A 86 16.25 8.37 21.58
CA ASN A 86 17.45 8.27 20.74
C ASN A 86 18.01 9.64 20.28
N GLY A 87 17.31 10.73 20.53
CA GLY A 87 17.72 12.07 20.10
C GLY A 87 17.55 12.36 18.61
N HIS A 88 16.97 11.45 17.80
CA HIS A 88 16.77 11.62 16.37
C HIS A 88 15.45 11.00 15.88
N ALA A 89 15.01 11.41 14.69
CA ALA A 89 13.82 10.87 14.04
C ALA A 89 14.01 9.38 13.69
N PRO A 90 12.91 8.58 13.69
CA PRO A 90 12.96 7.17 13.33
C PRO A 90 12.98 6.93 11.82
N TYR A 91 13.02 7.97 11.01
CA TYR A 91 13.01 7.95 9.56
C TYR A 91 13.94 8.99 8.97
N LYS A 92 14.40 8.75 7.75
CA LYS A 92 15.23 9.68 6.97
C LYS A 92 14.37 10.63 6.12
N ARG A 93 13.24 10.14 5.63
CA ARG A 93 12.32 10.89 4.75
C ARG A 93 10.87 10.57 5.13
N VAL A 94 9.99 11.55 4.90
CA VAL A 94 8.52 11.38 4.96
C VAL A 94 7.96 11.71 3.59
N LEU A 95 7.11 10.83 3.08
CA LEU A 95 6.31 11.09 1.89
C LEU A 95 4.84 11.04 2.31
N THR A 96 4.12 12.12 2.01
CA THR A 96 2.69 12.23 2.29
C THR A 96 1.92 12.12 1.00
N HIS A 97 0.97 11.19 0.92
CA HIS A 97 0.06 11.04 -0.22
C HIS A 97 -1.33 11.60 0.09
N GLY A 98 -2.10 11.87 -0.97
CA GLY A 98 -3.51 12.25 -0.88
C GLY A 98 -4.42 11.06 -0.58
N PHE A 99 -5.73 11.33 -0.50
CA PHE A 99 -6.75 10.31 -0.24
C PHE A 99 -7.40 9.82 -1.54
N ALA A 100 -7.84 8.57 -1.52
CA ALA A 100 -8.76 8.07 -2.53
C ALA A 100 -10.18 8.59 -2.21
N LEU A 101 -10.80 9.26 -3.18
CA LEU A 101 -12.13 9.83 -3.10
C LEU A 101 -13.11 9.04 -3.97
N ASP A 102 -14.41 9.18 -3.71
CA ASP A 102 -15.43 8.66 -4.63
C ASP A 102 -15.46 9.45 -5.95
N GLU A 103 -16.21 8.99 -6.95
CA GLU A 103 -16.33 9.67 -8.26
C GLU A 103 -16.83 11.12 -8.16
N LYS A 104 -17.46 11.49 -7.05
CA LYS A 104 -17.94 12.85 -6.80
C LYS A 104 -16.96 13.71 -6.01
N GLY A 105 -15.75 13.21 -5.79
CA GLY A 105 -14.72 13.91 -5.01
C GLY A 105 -14.98 13.95 -3.51
N ARG A 106 -15.80 13.05 -2.97
CA ARG A 106 -16.11 13.01 -1.54
C ARG A 106 -15.27 11.97 -0.82
N LYS A 107 -14.87 12.26 0.41
CA LYS A 107 -14.18 11.30 1.27
C LYS A 107 -15.02 10.04 1.45
N MET A 108 -14.39 8.88 1.30
CA MET A 108 -15.06 7.60 1.52
C MET A 108 -15.31 7.35 3.00
N SER A 109 -16.51 6.90 3.33
CA SER A 109 -16.87 6.48 4.68
C SER A 109 -17.92 5.38 4.68
N LYS A 110 -17.87 4.51 5.70
CA LYS A 110 -18.87 3.44 5.87
C LYS A 110 -20.29 4.01 6.04
N SER A 111 -20.43 5.15 6.72
CA SER A 111 -21.71 5.82 6.95
C SER A 111 -22.34 6.38 5.68
N LEU A 112 -21.53 6.80 4.71
CA LEU A 112 -22.02 7.27 3.40
C LEU A 112 -22.23 6.14 2.40
N GLY A 113 -21.74 4.92 2.70
CA GLY A 113 -21.86 3.77 1.80
C GLY A 113 -21.11 3.93 0.47
N ASN A 114 -20.13 4.85 0.40
CA ASN A 114 -19.37 5.16 -0.81
C ASN A 114 -17.95 4.57 -0.81
N VAL A 115 -17.70 3.62 0.08
CA VAL A 115 -16.40 2.92 0.15
C VAL A 115 -16.24 2.02 -1.07
N VAL A 116 -15.12 2.15 -1.76
CA VAL A 116 -14.73 1.28 -2.86
C VAL A 116 -13.84 0.18 -2.28
N ASP A 117 -14.32 -1.06 -2.35
CA ASP A 117 -13.57 -2.23 -1.91
C ASP A 117 -12.69 -2.74 -3.06
N PRO A 118 -11.35 -2.82 -2.90
CA PRO A 118 -10.46 -3.36 -3.93
C PRO A 118 -10.81 -4.76 -4.38
N MET A 119 -11.33 -5.62 -3.49
CA MET A 119 -11.74 -6.98 -3.87
C MET A 119 -12.95 -6.98 -4.79
N VAL A 120 -13.88 -6.04 -4.61
CA VAL A 120 -15.01 -5.86 -5.53
C VAL A 120 -14.54 -5.41 -6.92
N ILE A 121 -13.50 -4.57 -6.99
CA ILE A 121 -12.89 -4.21 -8.28
C ILE A 121 -12.26 -5.43 -8.96
N ILE A 122 -11.56 -6.26 -8.19
CA ILE A 122 -10.80 -7.39 -8.73
C ILE A 122 -11.73 -8.53 -9.16
N GLU A 123 -12.65 -8.94 -8.29
CA GLU A 123 -13.46 -10.16 -8.42
C GLU A 123 -14.89 -9.89 -8.89
N GLY A 124 -15.31 -8.64 -8.86
CA GLY A 124 -16.68 -8.22 -9.08
C GLY A 124 -17.53 -8.22 -7.82
N GLY A 125 -18.57 -7.41 -7.82
CA GLY A 125 -19.55 -7.34 -6.76
C GLY A 125 -20.63 -8.42 -6.85
N LYS A 126 -21.54 -8.41 -5.88
CA LYS A 126 -22.72 -9.31 -5.91
C LYS A 126 -23.59 -9.11 -7.16
N ASN A 127 -23.65 -7.90 -7.67
CA ASN A 127 -24.30 -7.58 -8.93
C ASN A 127 -23.24 -7.22 -9.99
N GLN A 128 -22.79 -8.22 -10.72
CA GLN A 128 -21.74 -8.04 -11.75
C GLN A 128 -22.14 -7.15 -12.94
N LYS A 129 -23.42 -6.80 -13.09
CA LYS A 129 -23.82 -5.80 -14.08
C LYS A 129 -23.49 -4.38 -13.62
N GLN A 130 -23.51 -4.12 -12.32
CA GLN A 130 -23.13 -2.84 -11.73
C GLN A 130 -21.64 -2.81 -11.43
N ASP A 131 -21.13 -3.88 -10.83
CA ASP A 131 -19.74 -4.02 -10.35
C ASP A 131 -19.09 -5.23 -11.05
N PRO A 132 -18.73 -5.11 -12.34
CA PRO A 132 -18.08 -6.18 -13.08
C PRO A 132 -16.65 -6.42 -12.53
N PRO A 133 -16.11 -7.64 -12.66
CA PRO A 133 -14.73 -7.92 -12.33
C PRO A 133 -13.80 -7.23 -13.33
N TYR A 134 -13.02 -6.27 -12.88
CA TYR A 134 -12.01 -5.60 -13.70
C TYR A 134 -10.65 -6.31 -13.65
N GLY A 135 -10.38 -7.04 -12.58
CA GLY A 135 -9.09 -7.68 -12.33
C GLY A 135 -8.06 -6.75 -11.68
N ALA A 136 -7.05 -7.35 -11.06
CA ALA A 136 -6.02 -6.63 -10.34
C ALA A 136 -5.19 -5.69 -11.23
N ASP A 137 -5.01 -6.04 -12.50
CA ASP A 137 -4.18 -5.23 -13.42
C ASP A 137 -4.80 -3.89 -13.76
N VAL A 138 -6.14 -3.81 -13.84
CA VAL A 138 -6.83 -2.53 -14.05
C VAL A 138 -6.68 -1.64 -12.83
N LEU A 139 -6.74 -2.20 -11.61
CA LEU A 139 -6.49 -1.45 -10.38
C LEU A 139 -5.04 -0.97 -10.31
N ARG A 140 -4.06 -1.82 -10.67
CA ARG A 140 -2.65 -1.42 -10.75
C ARG A 140 -2.41 -0.31 -11.77
N LEU A 141 -3.09 -0.39 -12.93
CA LEU A 141 -3.01 0.65 -13.95
C LEU A 141 -3.57 1.97 -13.44
N TRP A 142 -4.68 1.94 -12.68
CA TRP A 142 -5.22 3.14 -12.03
C TRP A 142 -4.21 3.76 -11.06
N VAL A 143 -3.66 2.98 -10.13
CA VAL A 143 -2.65 3.46 -9.17
C VAL A 143 -1.44 4.09 -9.88
N SER A 144 -1.00 3.48 -10.99
CA SER A 144 0.16 3.96 -11.76
C SER A 144 -0.13 5.21 -12.62
N SER A 145 -1.42 5.52 -12.86
CA SER A 145 -1.84 6.62 -13.74
C SER A 145 -2.25 7.90 -13.00
N VAL A 146 -2.27 7.88 -11.65
CA VAL A 146 -2.70 9.00 -10.83
C VAL A 146 -1.53 9.70 -10.16
N ASP A 147 -1.68 10.99 -9.89
CA ASP A 147 -0.74 11.74 -9.05
C ASP A 147 -1.08 11.52 -7.58
N TYR A 148 -0.29 10.71 -6.90
CA TYR A 148 -0.48 10.37 -5.50
C TYR A 148 -0.24 11.55 -4.54
N SER A 149 0.37 12.64 -4.97
CA SER A 149 0.60 13.82 -4.13
C SER A 149 -0.69 14.62 -3.86
N ALA A 150 -1.75 14.35 -4.61
CA ALA A 150 -3.07 14.94 -4.47
C ALA A 150 -4.14 13.89 -4.18
N ASP A 151 -5.32 14.34 -3.78
CA ASP A 151 -6.49 13.47 -3.66
C ASP A 151 -6.92 12.96 -5.04
N VAL A 152 -7.22 11.66 -5.14
CA VAL A 152 -7.50 10.99 -6.41
C VAL A 152 -8.88 10.33 -6.40
N PRO A 153 -9.73 10.57 -7.41
CA PRO A 153 -11.03 9.93 -7.51
C PRO A 153 -10.89 8.50 -8.04
N ILE A 154 -11.73 7.60 -7.52
CA ILE A 154 -11.93 6.25 -8.04
C ILE A 154 -13.42 5.92 -8.09
N GLY A 155 -13.83 5.19 -9.12
CA GLY A 155 -15.19 4.70 -9.24
C GLY A 155 -15.41 3.98 -10.57
N SER A 156 -16.63 3.53 -10.79
CA SER A 156 -16.97 2.63 -11.90
C SER A 156 -16.74 3.24 -13.29
N GLY A 157 -16.93 4.54 -13.43
CA GLY A 157 -16.70 5.26 -14.69
C GLY A 157 -15.23 5.29 -15.07
N ILE A 158 -14.37 5.64 -14.11
CA ILE A 158 -12.91 5.69 -14.27
C ILE A 158 -12.35 4.29 -14.55
N LEU A 159 -12.77 3.29 -13.76
CA LEU A 159 -12.32 1.90 -13.94
C LEU A 159 -12.72 1.34 -15.31
N ARG A 160 -13.90 1.69 -15.84
CA ARG A 160 -14.32 1.28 -17.17
C ARG A 160 -13.44 1.86 -18.27
N GLN A 161 -13.10 3.14 -18.18
CA GLN A 161 -12.18 3.78 -19.14
C GLN A 161 -10.80 3.13 -19.10
N LEU A 162 -10.28 2.85 -17.92
CA LEU A 162 -8.99 2.16 -17.77
C LEU A 162 -9.03 0.71 -18.26
N ALA A 163 -10.13 0.01 -18.05
CA ALA A 163 -10.32 -1.34 -18.59
C ALA A 163 -10.29 -1.34 -20.14
N ASP A 164 -10.81 -0.29 -20.79
CA ASP A 164 -10.71 -0.15 -22.24
C ASP A 164 -9.27 0.11 -22.71
N VAL A 165 -8.51 0.93 -21.98
CA VAL A 165 -7.09 1.14 -22.24
C VAL A 165 -6.30 -0.17 -22.04
N TYR A 166 -6.52 -0.84 -20.91
CA TYR A 166 -5.88 -2.14 -20.61
C TYR A 166 -6.16 -3.18 -21.69
N ARG A 167 -7.40 -3.24 -22.18
CA ARG A 167 -7.78 -4.16 -23.25
C ARG A 167 -7.01 -3.90 -24.55
N LYS A 168 -6.78 -2.63 -24.91
CA LYS A 168 -5.95 -2.27 -26.06
C LYS A 168 -4.52 -2.76 -25.90
N VAL A 169 -3.90 -2.48 -24.75
CA VAL A 169 -2.53 -2.94 -24.43
C VAL A 169 -2.45 -4.47 -24.51
N ARG A 170 -3.37 -5.18 -23.85
CA ARG A 170 -3.41 -6.64 -23.84
C ARG A 170 -3.61 -7.23 -25.24
N ASN A 171 -4.51 -6.68 -26.02
CA ASN A 171 -4.79 -7.17 -27.38
C ASN A 171 -3.58 -6.93 -28.30
N THR A 172 -2.91 -5.78 -28.20
CA THR A 172 -1.68 -5.51 -28.96
C THR A 172 -0.57 -6.48 -28.57
N SER A 173 -0.35 -6.70 -27.28
CA SER A 173 0.65 -7.67 -26.80
C SER A 173 0.32 -9.10 -27.28
N ARG A 174 -0.95 -9.49 -27.22
CA ARG A 174 -1.40 -10.81 -27.74
C ARG A 174 -1.17 -10.95 -29.24
N TYR A 175 -1.42 -9.91 -30.00
CA TYR A 175 -1.16 -9.89 -31.45
C TYR A 175 0.34 -10.06 -31.73
N LEU A 176 1.19 -9.26 -31.06
CA LEU A 176 2.65 -9.35 -31.20
C LEU A 176 3.18 -10.73 -30.82
N LEU A 177 2.79 -11.25 -29.66
CA LEU A 177 3.21 -12.58 -29.21
C LEU A 177 2.75 -13.71 -30.15
N GLY A 178 1.54 -13.60 -30.70
CA GLY A 178 1.01 -14.56 -31.66
C GLY A 178 1.78 -14.56 -32.98
N ASN A 179 2.35 -13.43 -33.39
CA ASN A 179 3.16 -13.32 -34.60
C ASN A 179 4.64 -13.64 -34.41
N LEU A 180 5.11 -13.68 -33.16
CA LEU A 180 6.51 -13.90 -32.81
C LEU A 180 6.77 -15.30 -32.25
N HIS A 181 5.76 -16.17 -32.13
CA HIS A 181 5.88 -17.42 -31.40
C HIS A 181 6.90 -18.41 -32.00
N ASP A 182 7.11 -18.37 -33.32
CA ASP A 182 8.04 -19.20 -34.09
C ASP A 182 9.22 -18.40 -34.66
N PHE A 183 9.32 -17.09 -34.34
CA PHE A 183 10.37 -16.22 -34.83
C PHE A 183 11.72 -16.52 -34.17
N ASN A 184 12.71 -16.85 -35.01
CA ASN A 184 14.10 -17.00 -34.58
C ASN A 184 14.95 -15.78 -35.04
N PRO A 185 15.37 -14.89 -34.11
CA PRO A 185 16.12 -13.69 -34.49
C PRO A 185 17.38 -13.94 -35.32
N SER A 186 18.04 -15.12 -35.13
CA SER A 186 19.26 -15.46 -35.84
C SER A 186 19.03 -15.98 -37.28
N ALA A 187 17.82 -16.49 -37.56
CA ALA A 187 17.47 -17.05 -38.88
C ALA A 187 16.51 -16.16 -39.67
N ASP A 188 15.58 -15.51 -38.99
CA ASP A 188 14.44 -14.84 -39.63
C ASP A 188 14.56 -13.31 -39.67
N SER A 189 15.63 -12.73 -39.08
CA SER A 189 15.87 -11.29 -39.10
C SER A 189 16.25 -10.81 -40.51
N ILE A 190 15.55 -9.77 -40.96
CA ILE A 190 15.83 -9.11 -42.22
C ILE A 190 16.63 -7.83 -41.94
N PRO A 191 17.76 -7.57 -42.65
CA PRO A 191 18.52 -6.33 -42.53
C PRO A 191 17.62 -5.11 -42.78
N VAL A 192 17.79 -4.05 -42.02
CA VAL A 192 16.96 -2.84 -42.11
C VAL A 192 16.94 -2.25 -43.51
N ALA A 193 18.06 -2.34 -44.25
CA ALA A 193 18.19 -1.84 -45.65
C ALA A 193 17.30 -2.61 -46.63
N GLU A 194 16.94 -3.84 -46.32
CA GLU A 194 16.13 -4.73 -47.19
C GLU A 194 14.63 -4.67 -46.82
N LEU A 195 14.29 -4.01 -45.71
CA LEU A 195 12.88 -3.87 -45.31
C LEU A 195 12.10 -2.95 -46.27
N PRO A 196 10.80 -3.20 -46.49
CA PRO A 196 9.91 -2.29 -47.15
C PRO A 196 9.94 -0.87 -46.54
N LEU A 197 9.64 0.14 -47.32
CA LEU A 197 9.68 1.54 -46.87
C LEU A 197 8.81 1.79 -45.65
N LEU A 198 7.62 1.19 -45.58
CA LEU A 198 6.70 1.32 -44.47
C LEU A 198 7.32 0.76 -43.18
N ASP A 199 7.91 -0.41 -43.25
CA ASP A 199 8.49 -1.06 -42.06
C ASP A 199 9.73 -0.29 -41.55
N ARG A 200 10.55 0.23 -42.43
CA ARG A 200 11.66 1.12 -42.05
C ARG A 200 11.18 2.39 -41.37
N TRP A 201 10.10 3.00 -41.91
CA TRP A 201 9.50 4.17 -41.29
C TRP A 201 8.91 3.85 -39.91
N MET A 202 8.23 2.71 -39.76
CA MET A 202 7.68 2.29 -38.48
C MET A 202 8.77 2.02 -37.44
N LEU A 203 9.89 1.39 -37.84
CA LEU A 203 11.02 1.20 -36.92
C LEU A 203 11.63 2.54 -36.47
N GLN A 204 11.83 3.48 -37.40
CA GLN A 204 12.31 4.83 -37.05
C GLN A 204 11.33 5.52 -36.10
N ARG A 205 10.01 5.50 -36.41
CA ARG A 205 9.01 6.14 -35.55
C ARG A 205 8.93 5.49 -34.17
N THR A 206 9.11 4.18 -34.09
CA THR A 206 9.16 3.45 -32.80
C THR A 206 10.36 3.92 -31.97
N ALA A 207 11.54 4.05 -32.58
CA ALA A 207 12.73 4.55 -31.89
C ALA A 207 12.53 6.00 -31.37
N GLU A 208 11.99 6.88 -32.21
CA GLU A 208 11.68 8.26 -31.80
C GLU A 208 10.73 8.32 -30.60
N VAL A 209 9.63 7.52 -30.61
CA VAL A 209 8.68 7.46 -29.49
C VAL A 209 9.31 6.88 -28.24
N MET A 210 10.19 5.88 -28.38
CA MET A 210 10.92 5.35 -27.22
C MET A 210 11.83 6.39 -26.59
N ASP A 211 12.52 7.19 -27.39
CA ASP A 211 13.38 8.28 -26.92
C ASP A 211 12.56 9.43 -26.26
N GLU A 212 11.33 9.66 -26.73
CA GLU A 212 10.41 10.64 -26.11
C GLU A 212 9.88 10.19 -24.71
N ILE A 213 9.82 8.88 -24.44
CA ILE A 213 9.24 8.30 -23.21
C ILE A 213 10.31 8.07 -22.13
N THR A 214 11.55 7.81 -22.51
CA THR A 214 12.67 7.54 -21.61
C THR A 214 13.45 8.78 -21.22
#